data_9f1ef630ca5b3f355e76dcc8628f9eda
#
_entry.id   9f1ef630ca5b3f355e76dcc8628f9eda
#
_cell.length_a   1.000
_cell.length_b   1.000
_cell.length_c   1.000
_cell.angle_alpha   90.00
_cell.angle_beta   90.00
_cell.angle_gamma   90.00
#
_symmetry.space_group_name_H-M   'P 1'
#
loop_
_entity.id
_entity.type
_entity.pdbx_description
1 polymer ?
#
loop_
_entity_poly.entity_id
_entity_poly.type
_entity_poly.pdbx_seq_one_letter_code
_entity_poly.pdbx_strand_id
1 'polypeptide(L)'
;MIRKNIAGLLCALFCSAALFAQVTADPQDEFYSLALNWHNRGIVKKLPPVRPYPYQNVKSILEQVLENGNERDREDASRAYERLTGKKLYVYMDTEGFLKYEKESRGGKSDSDLGKNVYLCPGIEGDRTLFEGNDRASFGYRMGITVAKHPDVDYKPMGATPAHDAIYDPSKFGPLTMYLDVNTAVGYGTENLYFQGGVYRNGFGNWLNEGLALNDAGFHKTNLSLTWMSGKISYTQQLSMLGSTSAFNGAIESLGAGKILGFHAISYEPAEWFDFSFYEATVIGNRFDICTLLPVPYMISEELTGAGDGVFMGLAFNVKPFSGFTWSNDIMVDDFPVDEFLKANFDSKYRLAAKTGLIWTPEESFIEKVGVSFVAVTPYTYSHWEYDTHSNKAEITPDLNNYQNYTNNGIKIGSQYEPNTSAVEFSLDVRPVNRLKMNLHGSVAVHGNISESLTDEEAIEYLKSKYGTYATDGSVYQHSMFSNSYGNLGKHVDTAWNHLNFMNQSHLMTTIKFGTQAEYLIFQKNNGSNVSLKGGFDIEYIHNYGVGNEMFPGIGLEGYGEEITKAGSEKALVEKYRKEWKDQLCNKTNVYFNIGVSIRY
;
A
#
# COMPACT_ATOMS: atom_id res chain seq x y z
N MET A 1 20.34 32.57 -8.75
CA MET A 1 19.81 32.38 -10.13
C MET A 1 18.77 31.25 -10.19
N ILE A 2 18.97 30.14 -9.51
CA ILE A 2 18.05 28.97 -9.49
C ILE A 2 16.66 29.30 -8.92
N ARG A 3 16.54 30.17 -7.89
CA ARG A 3 15.23 30.55 -7.28
C ARG A 3 14.26 31.29 -8.22
N LYS A 4 14.76 32.09 -9.15
CA LYS A 4 13.89 32.77 -10.14
C LYS A 4 13.41 31.85 -11.25
N ASN A 5 14.18 30.79 -11.56
CA ASN A 5 13.80 29.83 -12.59
C ASN A 5 12.74 28.83 -12.10
N ILE A 6 12.73 28.49 -10.80
CA ILE A 6 11.72 27.60 -10.23
C ILE A 6 10.37 28.31 -10.14
N ALA A 7 10.33 29.57 -9.72
CA ALA A 7 9.10 30.36 -9.74
C ALA A 7 8.56 30.57 -11.17
N GLY A 8 9.46 30.80 -12.14
CA GLY A 8 9.11 30.89 -13.55
C GLY A 8 8.63 29.55 -14.13
N LEU A 9 9.23 28.41 -13.71
CA LEU A 9 8.81 27.08 -14.12
C LEU A 9 7.44 26.70 -13.52
N LEU A 10 7.21 27.04 -12.26
CA LEU A 10 5.91 26.86 -11.59
C LEU A 10 4.83 27.74 -12.26
N CYS A 11 5.11 29.02 -12.53
CA CYS A 11 4.19 29.87 -13.29
C CYS A 11 3.98 29.38 -14.73
N ALA A 12 5.01 28.88 -15.41
CA ALA A 12 4.89 28.31 -16.76
C ALA A 12 4.10 26.99 -16.77
N LEU A 13 4.27 26.15 -15.76
CA LEU A 13 3.45 24.93 -15.55
C LEU A 13 1.98 25.31 -15.28
N PHE A 14 1.73 26.35 -14.47
CA PHE A 14 0.36 26.84 -14.25
C PHE A 14 -0.26 27.52 -15.48
N CYS A 15 0.54 28.17 -16.32
CA CYS A 15 0.03 28.84 -17.52
C CYS A 15 -0.13 27.94 -18.75
N SER A 16 0.62 26.84 -18.85
CA SER A 16 0.52 25.88 -19.96
C SER A 16 -0.41 24.70 -19.69
N ALA A 17 -0.84 24.49 -18.45
CA ALA A 17 -1.72 23.41 -18.02
C ALA A 17 -3.22 23.77 -18.09
N ALA A 18 -3.62 24.58 -19.06
CA ALA A 18 -5.05 24.75 -19.31
C ALA A 18 -5.61 23.43 -19.85
N LEU A 19 -6.58 22.89 -19.11
CA LEU A 19 -7.59 21.91 -19.52
C LEU A 19 -7.41 20.50 -18.89
N PHE A 20 -8.41 20.00 -17.96
CA PHE A 20 -8.69 18.52 -17.90
C PHE A 20 -9.04 17.88 -16.53
N ALA A 21 -10.06 16.96 -16.35
CA ALA A 21 -10.63 16.27 -15.16
C ALA A 21 -10.13 14.81 -14.82
N GLN A 22 -10.53 14.08 -13.73
CA GLN A 22 -9.65 13.26 -12.85
C GLN A 22 -9.95 11.74 -12.68
N VAL A 23 -11.17 11.25 -12.95
CA VAL A 23 -11.61 9.88 -12.52
C VAL A 23 -10.71 8.76 -13.06
N THR A 24 -10.10 8.98 -14.21
CA THR A 24 -9.30 7.98 -14.92
C THR A 24 -7.83 7.90 -14.46
N ALA A 25 -7.43 8.70 -13.48
CA ALA A 25 -6.03 8.74 -13.02
C ALA A 25 -5.84 8.43 -11.53
N ASP A 26 -6.85 8.60 -10.68
CA ASP A 26 -6.74 8.38 -9.24
C ASP A 26 -7.65 7.22 -8.78
N PRO A 27 -7.11 6.05 -8.42
CA PRO A 27 -7.90 4.92 -7.96
C PRO A 27 -8.54 5.13 -6.59
N GLN A 28 -8.20 6.21 -5.88
CA GLN A 28 -8.83 6.60 -4.63
C GLN A 28 -10.03 7.54 -4.83
N ASP A 29 -10.38 7.87 -6.08
CA ASP A 29 -11.62 8.60 -6.36
C ASP A 29 -12.84 7.81 -5.87
N GLU A 30 -13.83 8.53 -5.36
CA GLU A 30 -15.09 7.96 -4.86
C GLU A 30 -15.77 7.02 -5.87
N PHE A 31 -15.60 7.28 -7.17
CA PHE A 31 -16.13 6.44 -8.23
C PHE A 31 -15.78 4.97 -8.06
N TYR A 32 -14.54 4.64 -7.64
CA TYR A 32 -14.10 3.24 -7.53
C TYR A 32 -14.81 2.50 -6.39
N SER A 33 -15.11 3.18 -5.28
CA SER A 33 -15.93 2.60 -4.21
C SER A 33 -17.36 2.35 -4.68
N LEU A 34 -17.95 3.32 -5.37
CA LEU A 34 -19.29 3.16 -5.95
C LEU A 34 -19.34 2.06 -7.01
N ALA A 35 -18.33 1.98 -7.90
CA ALA A 35 -18.26 0.95 -8.95
C ALA A 35 -18.20 -0.46 -8.36
N LEU A 36 -17.42 -0.67 -7.29
CA LEU A 36 -17.40 -1.96 -6.58
C LEU A 36 -18.72 -2.27 -5.92
N ASN A 37 -19.40 -1.29 -5.29
CA ASN A 37 -20.71 -1.49 -4.69
C ASN A 37 -21.78 -1.84 -5.75
N TRP A 38 -21.77 -1.17 -6.90
CA TRP A 38 -22.68 -1.48 -8.01
C TRP A 38 -22.41 -2.86 -8.61
N HIS A 39 -21.13 -3.25 -8.71
CA HIS A 39 -20.75 -4.58 -9.17
C HIS A 39 -21.19 -5.68 -8.17
N ASN A 40 -21.00 -5.47 -6.88
CA ASN A 40 -21.43 -6.41 -5.83
C ASN A 40 -22.96 -6.60 -5.79
N ARG A 41 -23.72 -5.59 -6.21
CA ARG A 41 -25.18 -5.68 -6.39
C ARG A 41 -25.63 -6.20 -7.76
N GLY A 42 -24.69 -6.45 -8.68
CA GLY A 42 -24.99 -6.94 -10.03
C GLY A 42 -25.51 -5.88 -11.02
N ILE A 43 -25.50 -4.60 -10.64
CA ILE A 43 -25.89 -3.47 -11.51
C ILE A 43 -24.84 -3.30 -12.63
N VAL A 44 -23.57 -3.37 -12.28
CA VAL A 44 -22.44 -3.40 -13.21
C VAL A 44 -21.96 -4.83 -13.37
N LYS A 45 -22.03 -5.35 -14.60
CA LYS A 45 -21.75 -6.77 -14.87
C LYS A 45 -20.29 -7.13 -14.69
N LYS A 46 -19.39 -6.26 -15.12
CA LYS A 46 -17.95 -6.54 -15.12
C LYS A 46 -17.13 -5.26 -14.88
N LEU A 47 -16.10 -5.38 -14.06
CA LEU A 47 -15.10 -4.33 -13.86
C LEU A 47 -13.75 -4.76 -14.46
N PRO A 48 -12.93 -3.81 -14.97
CA PRO A 48 -11.55 -4.10 -15.28
C PRO A 48 -10.78 -4.57 -14.03
N PRO A 49 -9.84 -5.52 -14.16
CA PRO A 49 -9.16 -6.10 -12.99
C PRO A 49 -8.30 -5.12 -12.19
N VAL A 50 -7.65 -4.18 -12.87
CA VAL A 50 -6.69 -3.23 -12.27
C VAL A 50 -7.20 -1.81 -12.39
N ARG A 51 -7.25 -1.08 -11.29
CA ARG A 51 -7.57 0.36 -11.21
C ARG A 51 -6.30 1.20 -11.39
N PRO A 52 -6.40 2.45 -11.88
CA PRO A 52 -7.59 3.15 -12.39
C PRO A 52 -8.02 2.67 -13.77
N TYR A 53 -9.26 3.02 -14.17
CA TYR A 53 -9.85 2.64 -15.45
C TYR A 53 -9.77 3.78 -16.47
N PRO A 54 -9.54 3.52 -17.77
CA PRO A 54 -9.58 4.55 -18.78
C PRO A 54 -11.01 5.08 -19.01
N TYR A 55 -11.09 6.24 -19.65
CA TYR A 55 -12.32 7.02 -19.83
C TYR A 55 -13.51 6.21 -20.36
N GLN A 56 -13.31 5.39 -21.40
CA GLN A 56 -14.39 4.61 -22.00
C GLN A 56 -14.95 3.55 -21.04
N ASN A 57 -14.11 2.94 -20.20
CA ASN A 57 -14.57 1.98 -19.19
C ASN A 57 -15.34 2.67 -18.07
N VAL A 58 -14.85 3.82 -17.56
CA VAL A 58 -15.58 4.62 -16.56
C VAL A 58 -16.93 5.04 -17.10
N LYS A 59 -16.97 5.56 -18.34
CA LYS A 59 -18.20 5.99 -19.01
C LYS A 59 -19.19 4.85 -19.16
N SER A 60 -18.76 3.67 -19.65
CA SER A 60 -19.60 2.50 -19.79
C SER A 60 -20.17 1.99 -18.47
N ILE A 61 -19.35 1.99 -17.39
CA ILE A 61 -19.84 1.64 -16.05
C ILE A 61 -20.94 2.60 -15.61
N LEU A 62 -20.75 3.90 -15.78
CA LEU A 62 -21.76 4.90 -15.41
C LEU A 62 -23.03 4.76 -16.23
N GLU A 63 -22.93 4.50 -17.55
CA GLU A 63 -24.09 4.27 -18.42
C GLU A 63 -24.90 3.03 -17.98
N GLN A 64 -24.24 1.92 -17.60
CA GLN A 64 -24.91 0.74 -17.04
C GLN A 64 -25.69 1.09 -15.76
N VAL A 65 -25.13 1.93 -14.89
CA VAL A 65 -25.79 2.34 -13.64
C VAL A 65 -26.96 3.30 -13.91
N LEU A 66 -26.82 4.22 -14.85
CA LEU A 66 -27.92 5.11 -15.27
C LEU A 66 -29.11 4.34 -15.84
N GLU A 67 -28.85 3.21 -16.51
CA GLU A 67 -29.88 2.34 -17.05
C GLU A 67 -30.52 1.43 -15.99
N ASN A 68 -29.71 0.75 -15.17
CA ASN A 68 -30.13 -0.39 -14.33
C ASN A 68 -30.17 -0.08 -12.82
N GLY A 69 -29.59 1.05 -12.38
CA GLY A 69 -29.54 1.43 -10.96
C GLY A 69 -30.87 1.93 -10.41
N ASN A 70 -31.02 1.94 -9.10
CA ASN A 70 -32.12 2.62 -8.41
C ASN A 70 -31.98 4.16 -8.48
N GLU A 71 -32.91 4.93 -7.93
CA GLU A 71 -32.90 6.39 -7.99
C GLU A 71 -31.59 7.00 -7.43
N ARG A 72 -31.15 6.47 -6.29
CA ARG A 72 -29.91 6.91 -5.63
C ARG A 72 -28.65 6.58 -6.46
N ASP A 73 -28.60 5.37 -7.00
CA ASP A 73 -27.49 4.95 -7.87
C ASP A 73 -27.39 5.82 -9.11
N ARG A 74 -28.54 6.13 -9.73
CA ARG A 74 -28.61 7.03 -10.90
C ARG A 74 -28.19 8.45 -10.55
N GLU A 75 -28.55 8.94 -9.37
CA GLU A 75 -28.10 10.25 -8.90
C GLU A 75 -26.56 10.30 -8.73
N ASP A 76 -25.97 9.29 -8.10
CA ASP A 76 -24.52 9.17 -7.94
C ASP A 76 -23.80 9.01 -9.28
N ALA A 77 -24.32 8.15 -10.15
CA ALA A 77 -23.77 7.95 -11.51
C ALA A 77 -23.90 9.21 -12.37
N SER A 78 -25.03 9.93 -12.29
CA SER A 78 -25.21 11.20 -13.01
C SER A 78 -24.19 12.25 -12.58
N ARG A 79 -23.95 12.38 -11.27
CA ARG A 79 -22.91 13.28 -10.75
C ARG A 79 -21.51 12.94 -11.25
N ALA A 80 -21.16 11.66 -11.23
CA ALA A 80 -19.87 11.20 -11.74
C ALA A 80 -19.76 11.38 -13.27
N TYR A 81 -20.85 11.12 -13.99
CA TYR A 81 -20.92 11.31 -15.45
C TYR A 81 -20.79 12.79 -15.86
N GLU A 82 -21.47 13.68 -15.16
CA GLU A 82 -21.35 15.14 -15.36
C GLU A 82 -19.91 15.61 -15.06
N ARG A 83 -19.26 15.05 -14.06
CA ARG A 83 -17.87 15.34 -13.77
C ARG A 83 -16.93 14.84 -14.87
N LEU A 84 -17.14 13.62 -15.35
CA LEU A 84 -16.34 13.00 -16.43
C LEU A 84 -16.49 13.72 -17.77
N THR A 85 -17.71 14.13 -18.11
CA THR A 85 -18.04 14.68 -19.45
C THR A 85 -18.20 16.19 -19.46
N GLY A 86 -18.27 16.83 -18.30
CA GLY A 86 -18.59 18.24 -18.12
C GLY A 86 -17.41 19.19 -18.39
N LYS A 87 -16.91 19.84 -17.37
CA LYS A 87 -15.78 20.76 -17.50
C LYS A 87 -14.49 20.00 -17.82
N LYS A 88 -13.67 20.58 -18.68
CA LYS A 88 -12.36 20.03 -19.05
C LYS A 88 -11.27 20.33 -18.00
N LEU A 89 -11.55 21.20 -17.04
CA LEU A 89 -10.65 21.59 -15.97
C LEU A 89 -11.44 21.92 -14.71
N TYR A 90 -11.06 21.32 -13.60
CA TYR A 90 -11.42 21.76 -12.27
C TYR A 90 -10.17 22.27 -11.55
N VAL A 91 -10.31 23.43 -10.91
CA VAL A 91 -9.36 23.89 -9.91
C VAL A 91 -9.88 23.42 -8.55
N TYR A 92 -9.05 22.79 -7.76
CA TYR A 92 -9.45 22.40 -6.40
C TYR A 92 -8.56 23.06 -5.34
N MET A 93 -9.12 23.19 -4.18
CA MET A 93 -8.42 23.56 -2.96
C MET A 93 -8.90 22.65 -1.84
N ASP A 94 -8.04 21.77 -1.39
CA ASP A 94 -8.28 20.98 -0.20
C ASP A 94 -7.53 21.61 0.99
N THR A 95 -8.21 21.72 2.12
CA THR A 95 -7.62 22.24 3.35
C THR A 95 -7.90 21.27 4.47
N GLU A 96 -6.96 21.09 5.34
CA GLU A 96 -7.12 20.23 6.51
C GLU A 96 -6.33 20.79 7.70
N GLY A 97 -7.02 20.96 8.82
CA GLY A 97 -6.42 21.18 10.13
C GLY A 97 -6.53 19.90 10.95
N PHE A 98 -5.47 19.51 11.63
CA PHE A 98 -5.52 18.35 12.51
C PHE A 98 -4.82 18.57 13.84
N LEU A 99 -5.22 17.73 14.79
CA LEU A 99 -4.62 17.60 16.11
C LEU A 99 -4.27 16.13 16.33
N LYS A 100 -3.09 15.86 16.88
CA LYS A 100 -2.70 14.54 17.39
C LYS A 100 -2.35 14.69 18.87
N TYR A 101 -3.08 14.00 19.72
CA TYR A 101 -2.69 13.79 21.11
C TYR A 101 -2.06 12.43 21.23
N GLU A 102 -0.88 12.38 21.80
CA GLU A 102 -0.12 11.16 22.02
C GLU A 102 0.17 11.01 23.52
N LYS A 103 0.00 9.81 24.04
CA LYS A 103 0.34 9.48 25.42
C LYS A 103 1.05 8.14 25.47
N GLU A 104 2.26 8.14 26.03
CA GLU A 104 3.01 6.93 26.34
C GLU A 104 3.00 6.66 27.84
N SER A 105 2.92 5.37 28.20
CA SER A 105 2.94 4.92 29.59
C SER A 105 3.90 3.75 29.76
N ARG A 106 4.94 3.96 30.56
CA ARG A 106 6.00 2.96 30.82
C ARG A 106 6.31 2.92 32.31
N GLY A 107 6.25 1.74 32.93
CA GLY A 107 6.66 1.55 34.33
C GLY A 107 5.96 2.48 35.33
N GLY A 108 4.68 2.81 35.10
CA GLY A 108 3.90 3.72 35.95
C GLY A 108 4.16 5.22 35.70
N LYS A 109 5.08 5.59 34.81
CA LYS A 109 5.28 6.96 34.34
C LYS A 109 4.49 7.17 33.05
N SER A 110 4.01 8.39 32.84
CA SER A 110 3.28 8.78 31.65
C SER A 110 3.85 10.08 31.10
N ASP A 111 4.06 10.11 29.80
CA ASP A 111 4.42 11.30 29.04
C ASP A 111 3.37 11.55 27.96
N SER A 112 3.15 12.80 27.59
CA SER A 112 2.15 13.16 26.60
C SER A 112 2.57 14.36 25.77
N ASP A 113 2.22 14.32 24.50
CA ASP A 113 2.48 15.38 23.53
C ASP A 113 1.21 15.73 22.75
N LEU A 114 1.14 16.98 22.29
CA LEU A 114 0.06 17.51 21.47
C LEU A 114 0.62 18.19 20.22
N GLY A 115 0.55 17.48 19.12
CA GLY A 115 0.90 18.01 17.82
C GLY A 115 -0.30 18.59 17.08
N LYS A 116 -0.04 19.61 16.28
CA LYS A 116 -1.04 20.26 15.43
C LYS A 116 -0.42 20.73 14.12
N ASN A 117 -1.20 20.70 13.05
CA ASN A 117 -0.77 21.27 11.78
C ASN A 117 -1.96 21.71 10.91
N VAL A 118 -1.67 22.46 9.86
CA VAL A 118 -2.64 22.85 8.83
C VAL A 118 -2.02 22.55 7.47
N TYR A 119 -2.75 21.86 6.64
CA TYR A 119 -2.39 21.56 5.25
C TYR A 119 -3.27 22.34 4.29
N LEU A 120 -2.66 22.84 3.24
CA LEU A 120 -3.31 23.48 2.10
C LEU A 120 -2.86 22.74 0.85
N CYS A 121 -3.79 22.24 0.07
CA CYS A 121 -3.50 21.52 -1.17
C CYS A 121 -4.27 22.16 -2.34
N PRO A 122 -3.76 23.25 -2.93
CA PRO A 122 -4.23 23.72 -4.21
C PRO A 122 -3.81 22.79 -5.33
N GLY A 123 -4.69 22.61 -6.30
CA GLY A 123 -4.38 21.78 -7.44
C GLY A 123 -5.37 21.91 -8.58
N ILE A 124 -5.10 21.13 -9.59
CA ILE A 124 -5.92 21.00 -10.78
C ILE A 124 -6.18 19.52 -11.07
N GLU A 125 -7.35 19.24 -11.59
CA GLU A 125 -7.74 17.87 -11.93
C GLU A 125 -8.59 17.82 -13.20
N GLY A 126 -8.58 16.62 -13.87
CA GLY A 126 -9.31 16.55 -15.05
C GLY A 126 -9.27 15.25 -15.86
N ASP A 127 -10.42 14.86 -16.56
CA ASP A 127 -10.54 13.77 -17.55
C ASP A 127 -10.87 14.33 -18.94
N ARG A 128 -10.37 13.70 -19.98
CA ARG A 128 -10.57 14.18 -21.34
C ARG A 128 -10.38 13.10 -22.37
N THR A 129 -11.20 13.15 -23.41
CA THR A 129 -10.86 12.54 -24.70
C THR A 129 -9.84 13.42 -25.44
N LEU A 130 -8.80 12.82 -26.00
CA LEU A 130 -7.76 13.54 -26.74
C LEU A 130 -8.25 14.06 -28.10
N PHE A 131 -9.26 13.38 -28.69
CA PHE A 131 -9.85 13.74 -29.96
C PHE A 131 -11.36 13.90 -29.78
N GLU A 132 -11.91 14.97 -30.34
CA GLU A 132 -13.35 15.25 -30.26
C GLU A 132 -14.16 14.13 -30.93
N GLY A 133 -15.18 13.64 -30.23
CA GLY A 133 -16.01 12.54 -30.71
C GLY A 133 -15.34 11.15 -30.71
N ASN A 134 -14.14 11.01 -30.13
CA ASN A 134 -13.42 9.75 -30.04
C ASN A 134 -13.00 9.42 -28.61
N ASP A 135 -13.78 8.56 -27.97
CA ASP A 135 -13.55 8.13 -26.58
C ASP A 135 -12.38 7.13 -26.43
N ARG A 136 -11.78 6.67 -27.56
CA ARG A 136 -10.69 5.68 -27.54
C ARG A 136 -9.38 6.20 -27.01
N ALA A 137 -9.14 7.51 -27.12
CA ALA A 137 -7.93 8.13 -26.63
C ALA A 137 -8.30 9.14 -25.54
N SER A 138 -7.79 8.91 -24.33
CA SER A 138 -8.14 9.69 -23.17
C SER A 138 -6.92 10.06 -22.34
N PHE A 139 -7.06 11.14 -21.56
CA PHE A 139 -6.07 11.60 -20.61
C PHE A 139 -6.76 12.05 -19.33
N GLY A 140 -6.33 11.53 -18.19
CA GLY A 140 -6.76 11.95 -16.87
C GLY A 140 -5.59 12.42 -16.03
N TYR A 141 -5.81 13.35 -15.12
CA TYR A 141 -4.78 13.81 -14.20
C TYR A 141 -5.35 14.49 -12.96
N ARG A 142 -4.61 14.36 -11.87
CA ARG A 142 -4.73 15.18 -10.67
C ARG A 142 -3.33 15.62 -10.27
N MET A 143 -3.14 16.93 -10.19
CA MET A 143 -1.87 17.55 -9.81
C MET A 143 -2.12 18.56 -8.71
N GLY A 144 -1.49 18.36 -7.57
CA GLY A 144 -1.59 19.24 -6.42
C GLY A 144 -0.24 19.48 -5.76
N ILE A 145 -0.20 20.56 -5.00
CA ILE A 145 0.94 20.89 -4.15
C ILE A 145 0.41 21.02 -2.73
N THR A 146 0.71 20.06 -1.88
CA THR A 146 0.39 20.18 -0.46
C THR A 146 1.44 21.04 0.23
N VAL A 147 0.99 22.07 0.89
CA VAL A 147 1.84 22.99 1.67
C VAL A 147 1.44 22.89 3.14
N ALA A 148 2.42 22.66 4.00
CA ALA A 148 2.24 22.61 5.44
C ALA A 148 3.35 23.39 6.16
N LYS A 149 3.08 23.86 7.38
CA LYS A 149 4.14 24.20 8.30
C LYS A 149 4.90 22.89 8.63
N HIS A 150 6.19 22.96 8.96
CA HIS A 150 6.93 21.77 9.42
C HIS A 150 6.08 21.03 10.45
N PRO A 151 5.70 19.77 10.22
CA PRO A 151 4.87 19.03 11.16
C PRO A 151 5.66 18.81 12.45
N ASP A 152 5.06 19.22 13.56
CA ASP A 152 5.60 18.92 14.88
C ASP A 152 5.32 17.45 15.26
N VAL A 153 4.58 16.73 14.42
CA VAL A 153 4.16 15.34 14.62
C VAL A 153 4.13 14.58 13.30
N ASP A 154 4.45 13.32 13.40
CA ASP A 154 4.34 12.36 12.30
C ASP A 154 2.85 12.00 12.05
N TYR A 155 2.15 12.88 11.35
CA TYR A 155 0.77 12.66 10.91
C TYR A 155 0.66 12.94 9.42
N LYS A 156 -0.01 12.04 8.73
CA LYS A 156 -0.27 12.17 7.30
C LYS A 156 -1.66 12.74 7.08
N PRO A 157 -1.80 13.82 6.32
CA PRO A 157 -3.10 14.39 6.01
C PRO A 157 -4.02 13.36 5.37
N MET A 158 -5.33 13.53 5.57
CA MET A 158 -6.34 12.72 4.91
C MET A 158 -6.21 12.85 3.39
N GLY A 159 -6.00 11.73 2.69
CA GLY A 159 -5.73 11.71 1.25
C GLY A 159 -4.27 12.00 0.86
N ALA A 160 -3.39 12.34 1.81
CA ALA A 160 -1.96 12.31 1.54
C ALA A 160 -1.49 10.85 1.47
N THR A 161 -0.71 10.54 0.46
CA THR A 161 -0.06 9.24 0.40
C THR A 161 0.94 9.08 1.52
N PRO A 162 1.12 7.86 2.03
CA PRO A 162 2.21 7.53 2.95
C PRO A 162 3.58 7.97 2.45
N ALA A 163 3.70 8.25 1.20
CA ALA A 163 4.92 8.49 0.47
C ALA A 163 5.40 9.93 0.41
N HIS A 164 4.67 10.88 0.94
CA HIS A 164 5.16 12.26 0.95
C HIS A 164 6.48 12.40 1.71
N ASP A 165 6.70 11.56 2.71
CA ASP A 165 7.93 11.58 3.50
C ASP A 165 9.07 10.76 2.89
N ALA A 166 8.78 9.90 1.92
CA ALA A 166 9.73 8.89 1.48
C ALA A 166 10.61 9.29 0.28
N ILE A 167 10.22 10.27 -0.57
CA ILE A 167 10.93 10.49 -1.84
C ILE A 167 11.91 11.63 -1.83
N TYR A 168 11.61 12.67 -1.09
CA TYR A 168 12.47 13.84 -1.02
C TYR A 168 12.39 14.44 0.37
N ASP A 169 13.51 14.93 0.82
CA ASP A 169 13.51 16.01 1.78
C ASP A 169 12.52 17.04 1.21
N PRO A 170 11.33 17.18 1.79
CA PRO A 170 10.32 18.04 1.20
C PRO A 170 10.92 19.41 0.98
N SER A 171 10.63 20.03 -0.15
CA SER A 171 11.24 21.33 -0.47
C SER A 171 10.89 22.29 0.64
N LYS A 172 11.90 22.68 1.41
CA LYS A 172 11.74 23.57 2.55
C LYS A 172 11.83 25.02 2.09
N PHE A 173 10.75 25.77 2.28
CA PHE A 173 10.70 27.20 2.04
C PHE A 173 10.53 27.95 3.37
N GLY A 174 11.64 28.16 4.08
CA GLY A 174 11.59 28.70 5.44
C GLY A 174 10.86 27.73 6.36
N PRO A 175 9.76 28.14 7.02
CA PRO A 175 9.01 27.29 7.93
C PRO A 175 8.00 26.36 7.22
N LEU A 176 7.93 26.40 5.89
CA LEU A 176 6.96 25.64 5.10
C LEU A 176 7.61 24.44 4.45
N THR A 177 6.86 23.36 4.39
CA THR A 177 7.17 22.11 3.69
C THR A 177 6.20 21.96 2.52
N MET A 178 6.69 21.54 1.36
CA MET A 178 5.87 21.33 0.17
C MET A 178 6.03 19.91 -0.35
N TYR A 179 4.89 19.29 -0.68
CA TYR A 179 4.80 17.96 -1.27
C TYR A 179 4.07 18.04 -2.60
N LEU A 180 4.53 17.28 -3.58
CA LEU A 180 3.84 17.12 -4.85
C LEU A 180 2.96 15.88 -4.81
N ASP A 181 1.69 16.01 -5.22
CA ASP A 181 0.78 14.91 -5.50
C ASP A 181 0.40 14.94 -6.98
N VAL A 182 0.84 13.93 -7.73
CA VAL A 182 0.65 13.88 -9.18
C VAL A 182 0.15 12.51 -9.59
N ASN A 183 -1.08 12.46 -10.10
CA ASN A 183 -1.65 11.32 -10.79
C ASN A 183 -1.94 11.71 -12.24
N THR A 184 -1.40 10.97 -13.19
CA THR A 184 -1.65 11.20 -14.63
C THR A 184 -1.78 9.88 -15.33
N ALA A 185 -2.79 9.73 -16.18
CA ALA A 185 -3.01 8.53 -16.97
C ALA A 185 -3.43 8.86 -18.40
N VAL A 186 -2.80 8.21 -19.37
CA VAL A 186 -3.21 8.20 -20.77
C VAL A 186 -3.77 6.82 -21.09
N GLY A 187 -4.97 6.78 -21.63
CA GLY A 187 -5.62 5.56 -22.08
C GLY A 187 -5.83 5.58 -23.60
N TYR A 188 -5.66 4.41 -24.23
CA TYR A 188 -5.98 4.23 -25.65
C TYR A 188 -6.55 2.84 -25.91
N GLY A 189 -7.70 2.76 -26.53
CA GLY A 189 -8.32 1.49 -26.94
C GLY A 189 -9.84 1.51 -26.90
N THR A 190 -10.41 0.37 -26.60
CA THR A 190 -11.85 0.15 -26.42
C THR A 190 -12.11 -0.36 -25.02
N GLU A 191 -13.36 -0.49 -24.61
CA GLU A 191 -13.73 -1.10 -23.32
C GLU A 191 -13.13 -2.50 -23.12
N ASN A 192 -12.96 -3.24 -24.22
CA ASN A 192 -12.53 -4.63 -24.21
C ASN A 192 -11.03 -4.83 -24.46
N LEU A 193 -10.35 -3.84 -25.02
CA LEU A 193 -8.90 -3.89 -25.26
C LEU A 193 -8.33 -2.48 -25.21
N TYR A 194 -7.49 -2.22 -24.23
CA TYR A 194 -6.87 -0.91 -24.06
C TYR A 194 -5.47 -0.97 -23.49
N PHE A 195 -4.69 0.03 -23.86
CA PHE A 195 -3.44 0.40 -23.20
C PHE A 195 -3.69 1.56 -22.24
N GLN A 196 -2.97 1.56 -21.13
CA GLN A 196 -2.94 2.68 -20.21
C GLN A 196 -1.52 2.89 -19.71
N GLY A 197 -1.05 4.14 -19.68
CA GLY A 197 0.26 4.50 -19.17
C GLY A 197 0.25 5.86 -18.48
N GLY A 198 1.16 6.04 -17.53
CA GLY A 198 1.27 7.29 -16.80
C GLY A 198 1.93 7.13 -15.45
N VAL A 199 1.82 8.17 -14.62
CA VAL A 199 2.28 8.17 -13.23
C VAL A 199 1.04 8.18 -12.34
N TYR A 200 0.75 7.05 -11.72
CA TYR A 200 -0.44 6.91 -10.87
C TYR A 200 -0.26 5.75 -9.87
N ARG A 201 -1.11 5.74 -8.86
CA ARG A 201 -1.31 4.57 -7.99
C ARG A 201 -2.14 3.55 -8.72
N ASN A 202 -2.02 2.29 -8.36
CA ASN A 202 -2.87 1.25 -8.91
C ASN A 202 -3.27 0.24 -7.84
N GLY A 203 -4.43 -0.39 -8.05
CA GLY A 203 -4.98 -1.38 -7.14
C GLY A 203 -5.60 -2.55 -7.89
N PHE A 204 -5.58 -3.71 -7.25
CA PHE A 204 -6.14 -4.96 -7.75
C PHE A 204 -7.09 -5.56 -6.72
N GLY A 205 -8.16 -6.22 -7.21
CA GLY A 205 -9.12 -6.93 -6.37
C GLY A 205 -10.20 -6.06 -5.73
N ASN A 206 -11.02 -6.67 -4.85
CA ASN A 206 -12.20 -6.07 -4.24
C ASN A 206 -11.92 -5.17 -3.03
N TRP A 207 -10.70 -5.18 -2.51
CA TRP A 207 -10.31 -4.41 -1.34
C TRP A 207 -9.65 -3.09 -1.75
N LEU A 208 -10.39 -1.98 -1.61
CA LEU A 208 -9.83 -0.64 -1.84
C LEU A 208 -8.87 -0.28 -0.72
N ASN A 209 -7.70 0.25 -1.08
CA ASN A 209 -6.62 0.64 -0.17
C ASN A 209 -6.00 -0.50 0.66
N GLU A 210 -6.32 -1.75 0.33
CA GLU A 210 -5.97 -2.91 1.15
C GLU A 210 -5.58 -4.14 0.30
N GLY A 211 -5.23 -3.94 -0.97
CA GLY A 211 -4.83 -5.01 -1.89
C GLY A 211 -3.54 -5.71 -1.45
N LEU A 212 -3.48 -7.03 -1.59
CA LEU A 212 -2.27 -7.81 -1.24
C LEU A 212 -1.20 -7.75 -2.33
N ALA A 213 -1.60 -7.69 -3.61
CA ALA A 213 -0.66 -7.59 -4.72
C ALA A 213 -0.42 -6.14 -5.15
N LEU A 214 -1.47 -5.39 -5.43
CA LEU A 214 -1.42 -3.97 -5.78
C LEU A 214 -2.37 -3.21 -4.87
N ASN A 215 -1.81 -2.29 -4.08
CA ASN A 215 -2.54 -1.51 -3.11
C ASN A 215 -2.72 -0.07 -3.61
N ASP A 216 -3.97 0.38 -3.73
CA ASP A 216 -4.32 1.75 -4.16
C ASP A 216 -3.77 2.83 -3.22
N ALA A 217 -3.52 2.49 -1.94
CA ALA A 217 -2.89 3.38 -0.96
C ALA A 217 -1.36 3.44 -1.08
N GLY A 218 -0.76 2.64 -1.97
CA GLY A 218 0.67 2.63 -2.20
C GLY A 218 1.18 3.93 -2.83
N PHE A 219 2.48 3.98 -3.06
CA PHE A 219 3.11 5.13 -3.70
C PHE A 219 2.88 5.18 -5.21
N HIS A 220 2.85 6.39 -5.78
CA HIS A 220 2.82 6.59 -7.23
C HIS A 220 3.98 5.88 -7.92
N LYS A 221 3.72 5.32 -9.06
CA LYS A 221 4.71 4.68 -9.92
C LYS A 221 4.41 4.97 -11.39
N THR A 222 5.44 4.99 -12.21
CA THR A 222 5.25 5.02 -13.65
C THR A 222 4.77 3.66 -14.10
N ASN A 223 3.60 3.61 -14.70
CA ASN A 223 2.95 2.37 -15.13
C ASN A 223 2.75 2.34 -16.63
N LEU A 224 2.80 1.14 -17.19
CA LEU A 224 2.35 0.81 -18.53
C LEU A 224 1.58 -0.50 -18.45
N SER A 225 0.35 -0.52 -18.93
CA SER A 225 -0.50 -1.72 -18.89
C SER A 225 -1.25 -1.95 -20.18
N LEU A 226 -1.53 -3.23 -20.47
CA LEU A 226 -2.44 -3.72 -21.48
C LEU A 226 -3.51 -4.53 -20.78
N THR A 227 -4.78 -4.20 -21.02
CA THR A 227 -5.90 -5.00 -20.52
C THR A 227 -6.75 -5.46 -21.68
N TRP A 228 -7.06 -6.76 -21.68
CA TRP A 228 -8.00 -7.41 -22.60
C TRP A 228 -9.14 -8.03 -21.80
N MET A 229 -10.36 -7.80 -22.26
CA MET A 229 -11.59 -8.34 -21.67
C MET A 229 -12.46 -8.95 -22.76
N SER A 230 -12.87 -10.19 -22.60
CA SER A 230 -13.74 -10.86 -23.58
C SER A 230 -14.67 -11.84 -22.89
N GLY A 231 -15.96 -11.58 -22.96
CA GLY A 231 -16.97 -12.40 -22.30
C GLY A 231 -16.68 -12.58 -20.80
N LYS A 232 -16.43 -13.82 -20.41
CA LYS A 232 -16.17 -14.20 -19.02
C LYS A 232 -14.70 -14.07 -18.58
N ILE A 233 -13.79 -13.79 -19.50
CA ILE A 233 -12.33 -13.75 -19.23
C ILE A 233 -11.83 -12.32 -19.33
N SER A 234 -10.90 -11.96 -18.47
CA SER A 234 -10.06 -10.77 -18.63
C SER A 234 -8.61 -11.09 -18.33
N TYR A 235 -7.72 -10.36 -18.97
CA TYR A 235 -6.27 -10.43 -18.77
C TYR A 235 -5.69 -9.03 -18.70
N THR A 236 -4.84 -8.80 -17.71
CA THR A 236 -4.07 -7.57 -17.60
C THR A 236 -2.59 -7.90 -17.49
N GLN A 237 -1.79 -7.23 -18.29
CA GLN A 237 -0.33 -7.19 -18.18
C GLN A 237 0.09 -5.79 -17.80
N GLN A 238 0.95 -5.66 -16.79
CA GLN A 238 1.43 -4.37 -16.31
C GLN A 238 2.92 -4.39 -16.03
N LEU A 239 3.58 -3.31 -16.41
CA LEU A 239 4.95 -2.98 -16.06
C LEU A 239 4.95 -1.69 -15.23
N SER A 240 5.65 -1.68 -14.11
CA SER A 240 5.80 -0.49 -13.26
C SER A 240 7.27 -0.23 -12.95
N MET A 241 7.67 1.04 -13.04
CA MET A 241 8.98 1.49 -12.58
C MET A 241 8.89 1.84 -11.10
N LEU A 242 9.84 1.32 -10.32
CA LEU A 242 9.90 1.47 -8.86
C LEU A 242 11.20 2.15 -8.44
N GLY A 243 11.21 2.76 -7.27
CA GLY A 243 12.41 3.20 -6.58
C GLY A 243 12.94 2.12 -5.62
N SER A 244 14.25 1.91 -5.62
CA SER A 244 14.93 1.08 -4.63
C SER A 244 15.16 1.82 -3.32
N THR A 245 15.49 1.09 -2.27
CA THR A 245 15.84 1.63 -0.95
C THR A 245 17.17 1.05 -0.47
N SER A 246 17.79 1.73 0.48
CA SER A 246 18.94 1.19 1.18
C SER A 246 18.61 -0.12 1.88
N ALA A 247 19.58 -1.01 1.87
CA ALA A 247 19.51 -2.30 2.52
C ALA A 247 19.22 -2.23 4.03
N PHE A 248 19.69 -1.18 4.69
CA PHE A 248 19.75 -1.15 6.15
C PHE A 248 18.72 -0.30 6.85
N ASN A 249 18.20 0.71 6.22
CA ASN A 249 17.31 1.66 6.90
C ASN A 249 16.05 2.01 6.11
N GLY A 250 15.83 1.35 4.96
CA GLY A 250 14.73 1.69 4.07
C GLY A 250 14.84 3.08 3.43
N ALA A 251 15.97 3.79 3.65
CA ALA A 251 16.16 5.12 3.11
C ALA A 251 16.29 5.07 1.58
N ILE A 252 15.81 6.11 0.94
CA ILE A 252 15.89 6.26 -0.50
C ILE A 252 17.28 6.73 -0.87
N GLU A 253 18.03 5.92 -1.61
CA GLU A 253 19.38 6.27 -2.00
C GLU A 253 19.53 6.81 -3.41
N SER A 254 18.70 6.42 -4.34
CA SER A 254 18.72 7.02 -5.68
C SER A 254 17.45 6.81 -6.46
N LEU A 255 16.98 7.87 -7.07
CA LEU A 255 16.03 7.84 -8.16
C LEU A 255 16.74 7.39 -9.44
N GLY A 256 16.76 6.15 -9.74
CA GLY A 256 17.41 5.71 -10.98
C GLY A 256 18.00 4.32 -10.91
N ALA A 257 17.95 3.72 -9.76
CA ALA A 257 18.20 2.30 -9.65
C ALA A 257 17.05 1.56 -10.36
N GLY A 258 17.36 0.80 -11.37
CA GLY A 258 16.42 0.14 -12.25
C GLY A 258 15.64 -0.98 -11.58
N LYS A 259 14.74 -0.64 -10.67
CA LYS A 259 13.80 -1.57 -10.02
C LYS A 259 12.50 -1.57 -10.79
N ILE A 260 12.02 -2.73 -11.16
CA ILE A 260 10.84 -2.94 -12.01
C ILE A 260 9.91 -3.93 -11.34
N LEU A 261 8.61 -3.66 -11.42
CA LEU A 261 7.54 -4.61 -11.08
C LEU A 261 6.86 -5.04 -12.39
N GLY A 262 6.91 -6.34 -12.68
CA GLY A 262 6.00 -6.99 -13.59
C GLY A 262 4.79 -7.51 -12.82
N PHE A 263 3.60 -7.32 -13.34
CA PHE A 263 2.37 -7.87 -12.79
C PHE A 263 1.46 -8.33 -13.92
N HIS A 264 0.89 -9.51 -13.79
CA HIS A 264 -0.20 -9.92 -14.65
C HIS A 264 -1.29 -10.68 -13.88
N ALA A 265 -2.50 -10.60 -14.40
CA ALA A 265 -3.64 -11.30 -13.84
C ALA A 265 -4.55 -11.83 -14.96
N ILE A 266 -5.00 -13.06 -14.81
CA ILE A 266 -6.08 -13.64 -15.57
C ILE A 266 -7.28 -13.83 -14.65
N SER A 267 -8.41 -13.24 -15.03
CA SER A 267 -9.66 -13.34 -14.26
C SER A 267 -10.71 -14.10 -15.07
N TYR A 268 -11.48 -14.92 -14.39
CA TYR A 268 -12.54 -15.72 -15.01
C TYR A 268 -13.81 -15.67 -14.15
N GLU A 269 -14.92 -15.33 -14.78
CA GLU A 269 -16.25 -15.21 -14.18
C GLU A 269 -17.18 -16.30 -14.74
N PRO A 270 -17.08 -17.57 -14.28
CA PRO A 270 -17.89 -18.67 -14.80
C PRO A 270 -19.39 -18.46 -14.56
N ALA A 271 -19.78 -17.78 -13.49
CA ALA A 271 -21.15 -17.51 -13.10
C ALA A 271 -21.26 -16.12 -12.42
N GLU A 272 -22.43 -15.53 -12.39
CA GLU A 272 -22.70 -14.25 -11.72
C GLU A 272 -22.42 -14.27 -10.22
N TRP A 273 -22.53 -15.45 -9.60
CA TRP A 273 -22.28 -15.66 -8.19
C TRP A 273 -20.84 -16.01 -7.83
N PHE A 274 -19.95 -16.22 -8.84
CA PHE A 274 -18.55 -16.63 -8.59
C PHE A 274 -17.60 -16.06 -9.63
N ASP A 275 -16.54 -15.46 -9.18
CA ASP A 275 -15.39 -15.05 -9.99
C ASP A 275 -14.09 -15.41 -9.29
N PHE A 276 -13.03 -15.63 -10.07
CA PHE A 276 -11.69 -15.79 -9.55
C PHE A 276 -10.64 -15.19 -10.47
N SER A 277 -9.50 -14.84 -9.89
CA SER A 277 -8.33 -14.33 -10.61
C SER A 277 -7.08 -15.05 -10.12
N PHE A 278 -6.31 -15.56 -11.04
CA PHE A 278 -4.93 -15.94 -10.79
C PHE A 278 -4.02 -14.80 -11.22
N TYR A 279 -3.02 -14.49 -10.42
CA TYR A 279 -2.07 -13.43 -10.72
C TYR A 279 -0.65 -13.80 -10.31
N GLU A 280 0.32 -13.21 -11.01
CA GLU A 280 1.73 -13.24 -10.66
C GLU A 280 2.28 -11.83 -10.64
N ALA A 281 3.25 -11.60 -9.77
CA ALA A 281 4.04 -10.39 -9.70
C ALA A 281 5.52 -10.77 -9.59
N THR A 282 6.39 -10.02 -10.27
CA THR A 282 7.83 -10.18 -10.10
C THR A 282 8.50 -8.83 -9.88
N VAL A 283 9.45 -8.78 -8.95
CA VAL A 283 10.29 -7.59 -8.71
C VAL A 283 11.68 -7.89 -9.19
N ILE A 284 12.08 -7.16 -10.23
CA ILE A 284 13.36 -7.32 -10.93
C ILE A 284 14.25 -6.13 -10.60
N GLY A 285 15.46 -6.40 -10.11
CA GLY A 285 16.43 -5.37 -9.80
C GLY A 285 17.52 -5.22 -10.85
N ASN A 286 17.95 -3.98 -11.05
CA ASN A 286 19.14 -3.60 -11.80
C ASN A 286 19.23 -4.10 -13.26
N ARG A 287 18.14 -4.54 -13.83
CA ARG A 287 18.03 -4.95 -15.25
C ARG A 287 16.61 -4.75 -15.77
N PHE A 288 16.46 -4.77 -17.07
CA PHE A 288 15.19 -4.92 -17.75
C PHE A 288 15.05 -6.34 -18.26
N ASP A 289 13.93 -6.99 -17.95
CA ASP A 289 13.59 -8.29 -18.50
C ASP A 289 12.34 -8.20 -19.35
N ILE A 290 12.45 -8.67 -20.60
CA ILE A 290 11.36 -8.62 -21.56
C ILE A 290 10.19 -9.52 -21.18
N CYS A 291 10.39 -10.54 -20.33
CA CYS A 291 9.33 -11.41 -19.83
C CYS A 291 8.22 -10.63 -19.12
N THR A 292 8.56 -9.47 -18.50
CA THR A 292 7.58 -8.59 -17.86
C THR A 292 6.57 -7.97 -18.82
N LEU A 293 6.82 -7.99 -20.11
CA LEU A 293 5.91 -7.51 -21.16
C LEU A 293 5.16 -8.65 -21.86
N LEU A 294 5.52 -9.90 -21.61
CA LEU A 294 4.96 -11.06 -22.28
C LEU A 294 3.97 -11.79 -21.37
N PRO A 295 2.92 -12.39 -21.91
CA PRO A 295 1.96 -13.20 -21.17
C PRO A 295 2.53 -14.59 -20.85
N VAL A 296 3.65 -14.64 -20.18
CA VAL A 296 4.35 -15.85 -19.75
C VAL A 296 4.38 -15.93 -18.23
N PRO A 297 4.22 -17.12 -17.63
CA PRO A 297 4.34 -17.27 -16.20
C PRO A 297 5.74 -16.87 -15.72
N TYR A 298 5.83 -15.92 -14.80
CA TYR A 298 7.10 -15.38 -14.33
C TYR A 298 7.92 -16.45 -13.60
N MET A 299 7.29 -17.25 -12.74
CA MET A 299 7.95 -18.33 -12.04
C MET A 299 8.65 -19.32 -13.01
N ILE A 300 7.96 -19.71 -14.09
CA ILE A 300 8.53 -20.62 -15.08
C ILE A 300 9.65 -19.94 -15.87
N SER A 301 9.48 -18.66 -16.22
CA SER A 301 10.50 -17.91 -16.95
C SER A 301 11.79 -17.79 -16.13
N GLU A 302 11.71 -17.51 -14.85
CA GLU A 302 12.86 -17.36 -13.96
C GLU A 302 13.56 -18.69 -13.68
N GLU A 303 12.81 -19.77 -13.46
CA GLU A 303 13.36 -21.10 -13.30
C GLU A 303 14.18 -21.53 -14.53
N LEU A 304 13.66 -21.26 -15.74
CA LEU A 304 14.34 -21.60 -17.00
C LEU A 304 15.55 -20.72 -17.30
N THR A 305 15.53 -19.48 -16.86
CA THR A 305 16.63 -18.51 -17.12
C THR A 305 17.66 -18.46 -16.00
N GLY A 306 17.34 -19.00 -14.83
CA GLY A 306 18.18 -18.93 -13.64
C GLY A 306 18.30 -17.51 -13.06
N ALA A 307 17.29 -16.66 -13.26
CA ALA A 307 17.34 -15.21 -12.93
C ALA A 307 17.10 -15.04 -11.47
N GLY A 308 16.76 -15.62 -10.57
CA GLY A 308 16.71 -15.44 -9.11
C GLY A 308 16.02 -14.15 -8.63
N ASP A 309 14.97 -13.70 -9.34
CA ASP A 309 14.16 -12.54 -8.94
C ASP A 309 13.10 -12.92 -7.89
N GLY A 310 12.53 -11.91 -7.23
CA GLY A 310 11.40 -12.11 -6.32
C GLY A 310 10.11 -12.36 -7.09
N VAL A 311 9.60 -13.59 -7.12
CA VAL A 311 8.33 -13.95 -7.76
C VAL A 311 7.26 -14.22 -6.70
N PHE A 312 6.10 -13.64 -6.93
CA PHE A 312 4.91 -13.77 -6.11
C PHE A 312 3.76 -14.32 -6.94
N MET A 313 3.01 -15.25 -6.39
CA MET A 313 1.80 -15.78 -7.03
C MET A 313 0.59 -15.54 -6.14
N GLY A 314 -0.59 -15.41 -6.73
CA GLY A 314 -1.77 -15.29 -5.91
C GLY A 314 -3.05 -15.73 -6.59
N LEU A 315 -4.04 -15.93 -5.73
CA LEU A 315 -5.39 -16.30 -6.10
C LEU A 315 -6.37 -15.40 -5.36
N ALA A 316 -7.15 -14.63 -6.10
CA ALA A 316 -8.29 -13.89 -5.56
C ALA A 316 -9.58 -14.53 -6.05
N PHE A 317 -10.59 -14.65 -5.19
CA PHE A 317 -11.91 -15.14 -5.60
C PHE A 317 -13.03 -14.52 -4.77
N ASN A 318 -14.18 -14.37 -5.41
CA ASN A 318 -15.38 -13.82 -4.81
C ASN A 318 -16.55 -14.78 -4.95
N VAL A 319 -17.32 -14.92 -3.88
CA VAL A 319 -18.57 -15.66 -3.88
C VAL A 319 -19.71 -14.70 -3.53
N LYS A 320 -20.69 -14.58 -4.43
CA LYS A 320 -21.82 -13.66 -4.34
C LYS A 320 -23.14 -14.48 -4.26
N PRO A 321 -23.50 -15.02 -3.08
CA PRO A 321 -24.65 -15.92 -2.95
C PRO A 321 -26.00 -15.25 -3.23
N PHE A 322 -26.07 -13.91 -3.05
CA PHE A 322 -27.23 -13.07 -3.37
C PHE A 322 -26.78 -11.62 -3.59
N SER A 323 -27.66 -10.80 -4.21
CA SER A 323 -27.36 -9.40 -4.52
C SER A 323 -26.86 -8.63 -3.30
N GLY A 324 -25.78 -7.88 -3.49
CA GLY A 324 -25.18 -7.04 -2.46
C GLY A 324 -24.36 -7.77 -1.39
N PHE A 325 -24.30 -9.09 -1.38
CA PHE A 325 -23.47 -9.84 -0.44
C PHE A 325 -22.30 -10.52 -1.16
N THR A 326 -21.09 -10.27 -0.70
CA THR A 326 -19.87 -10.83 -1.29
C THR A 326 -18.95 -11.38 -0.19
N TRP A 327 -18.56 -12.63 -0.32
CA TRP A 327 -17.42 -13.19 0.40
C TRP A 327 -16.21 -13.07 -0.51
N SER A 328 -15.28 -12.19 -0.14
CA SER A 328 -14.10 -11.87 -0.93
C SER A 328 -12.84 -12.43 -0.30
N ASN A 329 -11.99 -13.04 -1.09
CA ASN A 329 -10.77 -13.71 -0.66
C ASN A 329 -9.62 -13.34 -1.57
N ASP A 330 -8.44 -13.15 -0.98
CA ASP A 330 -7.19 -12.91 -1.69
C ASP A 330 -6.07 -13.61 -0.93
N ILE A 331 -5.24 -14.38 -1.63
CA ILE A 331 -4.08 -15.08 -1.07
C ILE A 331 -2.91 -14.81 -2.00
N MET A 332 -1.85 -14.26 -1.45
CA MET A 332 -0.59 -14.01 -2.14
C MET A 332 0.51 -14.85 -1.50
N VAL A 333 1.21 -15.60 -2.31
CA VAL A 333 2.31 -16.50 -1.90
C VAL A 333 3.61 -15.92 -2.43
N ASP A 334 4.54 -15.72 -1.53
CA ASP A 334 5.90 -15.26 -1.77
C ASP A 334 6.88 -16.47 -1.79
N ASP A 335 6.79 -17.32 -0.76
CA ASP A 335 7.61 -18.53 -0.65
C ASP A 335 6.77 -19.64 -0.02
N PHE A 336 6.65 -20.76 -0.71
CA PHE A 336 5.80 -21.87 -0.31
C PHE A 336 6.49 -23.21 -0.57
N PRO A 337 7.00 -23.87 0.48
CA PRO A 337 7.67 -25.15 0.35
C PRO A 337 6.64 -26.28 0.10
N VAL A 338 6.33 -26.53 -1.16
CA VAL A 338 5.30 -27.51 -1.58
C VAL A 338 5.56 -28.91 -1.02
N ASP A 339 6.80 -29.33 -1.00
CA ASP A 339 7.20 -30.64 -0.51
C ASP A 339 7.00 -30.79 1.02
N GLU A 340 7.25 -29.74 1.79
CA GLU A 340 6.99 -29.71 3.22
C GLU A 340 5.49 -29.65 3.53
N PHE A 341 4.75 -28.86 2.74
CA PHE A 341 3.30 -28.83 2.83
C PHE A 341 2.65 -30.20 2.58
N LEU A 342 3.12 -30.92 1.55
CA LEU A 342 2.63 -32.27 1.25
C LEU A 342 2.98 -33.30 2.35
N LYS A 343 4.04 -33.05 3.12
CA LYS A 343 4.40 -33.82 4.32
C LYS A 343 3.65 -33.40 5.58
N ALA A 344 2.75 -32.40 5.47
CA ALA A 344 2.07 -31.73 6.58
C ALA A 344 3.04 -31.12 7.63
N ASN A 345 4.20 -30.67 7.19
CA ASN A 345 5.14 -29.93 8.01
C ASN A 345 4.82 -28.43 7.90
N PHE A 346 4.09 -27.91 8.88
CA PHE A 346 3.69 -26.49 8.93
C PHE A 346 4.67 -25.60 9.73
N ASP A 347 5.79 -26.15 10.17
CA ASP A 347 6.85 -25.38 10.84
C ASP A 347 7.88 -24.81 9.85
N SER A 348 7.83 -25.21 8.59
CA SER A 348 8.71 -24.71 7.55
C SER A 348 8.45 -23.25 7.20
N LYS A 349 9.36 -22.67 6.44
CA LYS A 349 9.28 -21.30 5.95
C LYS A 349 8.11 -21.11 4.98
N TYR A 350 7.00 -20.58 5.48
CA TYR A 350 5.85 -20.16 4.69
C TYR A 350 5.76 -18.65 4.67
N ARG A 351 5.90 -18.02 3.50
CA ARG A 351 5.72 -16.59 3.30
C ARG A 351 4.49 -16.35 2.46
N LEU A 352 3.46 -15.87 3.09
CA LEU A 352 2.19 -15.61 2.44
C LEU A 352 1.44 -14.47 3.12
N ALA A 353 0.64 -13.76 2.34
CA ALA A 353 -0.36 -12.85 2.81
C ALA A 353 -1.74 -13.37 2.42
N ALA A 354 -2.68 -13.31 3.32
CA ALA A 354 -4.06 -13.73 3.07
C ALA A 354 -5.04 -12.69 3.62
N LYS A 355 -6.09 -12.42 2.86
CA LYS A 355 -7.23 -11.59 3.27
C LYS A 355 -8.52 -12.30 2.92
N THR A 356 -9.41 -12.43 3.88
CA THR A 356 -10.75 -12.96 3.69
C THR A 356 -11.76 -12.08 4.39
N GLY A 357 -12.93 -11.87 3.81
CA GLY A 357 -13.92 -11.06 4.50
C GLY A 357 -15.27 -11.02 3.78
N LEU A 358 -16.23 -10.49 4.49
CA LEU A 358 -17.61 -10.33 4.06
C LEU A 358 -17.89 -8.86 3.77
N ILE A 359 -18.49 -8.59 2.63
CA ILE A 359 -18.92 -7.26 2.19
C ILE A 359 -20.42 -7.33 1.94
N TRP A 360 -21.18 -6.43 2.55
CA TRP A 360 -22.59 -6.28 2.32
C TRP A 360 -22.93 -4.86 1.87
N THR A 361 -23.56 -4.75 0.71
CA THR A 361 -23.97 -3.49 0.06
C THR A 361 -25.48 -3.53 -0.21
N PRO A 362 -26.34 -3.15 0.77
CA PRO A 362 -27.80 -3.20 0.62
C PRO A 362 -28.31 -2.22 -0.43
N GLU A 363 -29.44 -2.54 -1.08
CA GLU A 363 -29.98 -1.74 -2.18
C GLU A 363 -30.65 -0.45 -1.72
N GLU A 364 -31.58 -0.52 -0.79
CA GLU A 364 -32.38 0.64 -0.36
C GLU A 364 -32.20 0.89 1.14
N SER A 365 -31.05 1.43 1.53
CA SER A 365 -30.69 1.66 2.92
C SER A 365 -29.88 2.94 3.09
N PHE A 366 -29.90 3.53 4.28
CA PHE A 366 -28.93 4.54 4.65
C PHE A 366 -27.53 3.95 4.85
N ILE A 367 -27.43 2.63 4.98
CA ILE A 367 -26.16 1.90 4.95
C ILE A 367 -25.76 1.72 3.49
N GLU A 368 -24.56 2.13 3.13
CA GLU A 368 -23.98 1.94 1.79
C GLU A 368 -23.14 0.67 1.70
N LYS A 369 -22.38 0.37 2.76
CA LYS A 369 -21.54 -0.81 2.83
C LYS A 369 -21.24 -1.20 4.28
N VAL A 370 -21.22 -2.48 4.54
CA VAL A 370 -20.63 -3.09 5.75
C VAL A 370 -19.54 -4.03 5.30
N GLY A 371 -18.35 -3.91 5.89
CA GLY A 371 -17.23 -4.80 5.65
C GLY A 371 -16.67 -5.36 6.95
N VAL A 372 -16.36 -6.65 6.97
CA VAL A 372 -15.58 -7.29 8.03
C VAL A 372 -14.55 -8.18 7.37
N SER A 373 -13.29 -8.03 7.72
CA SER A 373 -12.22 -8.82 7.15
C SER A 373 -11.21 -9.31 8.18
N PHE A 374 -10.55 -10.39 7.84
CA PHE A 374 -9.39 -10.92 8.51
C PHE A 374 -8.20 -10.88 7.56
N VAL A 375 -7.06 -10.40 8.06
CA VAL A 375 -5.80 -10.33 7.33
C VAL A 375 -4.74 -11.07 8.12
N ALA A 376 -3.90 -11.82 7.42
CA ALA A 376 -2.70 -12.44 7.98
C ALA A 376 -1.55 -12.25 7.00
N VAL A 377 -0.42 -11.76 7.50
CA VAL A 377 0.82 -11.61 6.72
C VAL A 377 1.92 -12.30 7.53
N THR A 378 2.41 -13.42 7.03
CA THR A 378 3.43 -14.19 7.75
C THR A 378 4.78 -13.47 7.77
N PRO A 379 5.69 -13.82 8.67
CA PRO A 379 7.00 -13.18 8.75
C PRO A 379 7.74 -13.19 7.43
N TYR A 380 8.41 -12.10 7.13
CA TYR A 380 9.26 -11.89 5.95
C TYR A 380 8.54 -11.97 4.60
N THR A 381 7.22 -12.09 4.55
CA THR A 381 6.44 -11.92 3.31
C THR A 381 6.75 -10.56 2.70
N TYR A 382 6.90 -10.46 1.39
CA TYR A 382 7.32 -9.25 0.65
C TYR A 382 8.81 -8.88 0.82
N SER A 383 9.57 -9.66 1.57
CA SER A 383 10.97 -9.36 1.88
C SER A 383 11.88 -10.25 1.07
N HIS A 384 12.53 -9.69 0.07
CA HIS A 384 13.56 -10.33 -0.71
C HIS A 384 14.84 -9.52 -0.68
N TRP A 385 15.94 -10.19 -0.97
CA TRP A 385 17.25 -9.60 -0.97
C TRP A 385 18.04 -10.01 -2.21
N GLU A 386 18.52 -9.07 -2.98
CA GLU A 386 19.49 -9.32 -4.02
C GLU A 386 20.88 -8.93 -3.54
N TYR A 387 21.81 -9.87 -3.64
CA TYR A 387 23.22 -9.55 -3.60
C TYR A 387 23.62 -8.86 -4.90
N ASP A 388 24.42 -7.80 -4.82
CA ASP A 388 25.22 -7.41 -5.95
C ASP A 388 26.24 -8.53 -6.23
N THR A 389 25.86 -9.46 -7.10
CA THR A 389 26.70 -10.60 -7.51
C THR A 389 27.98 -10.16 -8.23
N HIS A 390 28.09 -8.87 -8.59
CA HIS A 390 29.28 -8.31 -9.21
C HIS A 390 30.39 -7.99 -8.19
N SER A 391 30.06 -7.88 -6.93
CA SER A 391 31.05 -7.83 -5.86
C SER A 391 31.12 -9.20 -5.19
N ASN A 392 32.18 -9.97 -5.39
CA ASN A 392 32.48 -11.19 -4.62
C ASN A 392 32.61 -10.92 -3.10
N LYS A 393 31.89 -9.95 -2.56
CA LYS A 393 31.92 -9.57 -1.15
C LYS A 393 30.72 -10.24 -0.47
N ALA A 394 31.04 -11.21 0.33
CA ALA A 394 30.10 -11.80 1.30
C ALA A 394 29.68 -10.84 2.42
N GLU A 395 29.96 -9.55 2.30
CA GLU A 395 29.74 -8.55 3.35
C GLU A 395 28.70 -7.54 2.87
N ILE A 396 27.57 -7.49 3.57
CA ILE A 396 26.55 -6.48 3.35
C ILE A 396 27.10 -5.16 3.86
N THR A 397 27.10 -4.18 2.99
CA THR A 397 27.48 -2.82 3.33
C THR A 397 26.27 -1.92 3.32
N PRO A 398 26.25 -0.81 4.08
CA PRO A 398 25.16 0.18 4.05
C PRO A 398 24.87 0.74 2.66
N ASP A 399 25.80 0.62 1.73
CA ASP A 399 25.72 1.15 0.38
C ASP A 399 24.94 0.23 -0.59
N LEU A 400 24.47 -0.93 -0.12
CA LEU A 400 23.70 -1.84 -0.96
C LEU A 400 22.24 -1.42 -1.03
N ASN A 401 21.76 -1.25 -2.24
CA ASN A 401 20.36 -1.03 -2.52
C ASN A 401 19.59 -2.34 -2.51
N ASN A 402 18.42 -2.34 -1.93
CA ASN A 402 17.50 -3.47 -2.02
C ASN A 402 16.62 -3.34 -3.25
N TYR A 403 16.88 -4.17 -4.24
CA TYR A 403 16.16 -4.20 -5.50
C TYR A 403 14.98 -5.19 -5.52
N GLN A 404 14.88 -6.10 -4.57
CA GLN A 404 13.91 -7.21 -4.63
C GLN A 404 12.76 -7.13 -3.63
N ASN A 405 12.86 -6.31 -2.58
CA ASN A 405 11.72 -6.10 -1.68
C ASN A 405 10.49 -5.60 -2.44
N TYR A 406 9.32 -6.07 -2.04
CA TYR A 406 8.03 -5.66 -2.63
C TYR A 406 7.62 -4.25 -2.18
N THR A 407 8.48 -3.29 -2.44
CA THR A 407 8.33 -1.88 -2.07
C THR A 407 8.62 -0.96 -3.23
N ASN A 408 8.04 0.24 -3.18
CA ASN A 408 8.37 1.35 -4.06
C ASN A 408 8.81 2.54 -3.19
N ASN A 409 10.05 3.00 -3.33
CA ASN A 409 10.61 4.04 -2.48
C ASN A 409 10.40 3.78 -0.97
N GLY A 410 10.61 2.55 -0.53
CA GLY A 410 10.41 2.15 0.85
C GLY A 410 8.95 1.95 1.27
N ILE A 411 7.97 2.24 0.43
CA ILE A 411 6.54 2.02 0.71
C ILE A 411 6.09 0.68 0.14
N LYS A 412 5.40 -0.12 0.93
CA LYS A 412 4.87 -1.42 0.50
C LYS A 412 3.92 -1.26 -0.70
N ILE A 413 4.04 -2.16 -1.65
CA ILE A 413 3.14 -2.24 -2.82
C ILE A 413 1.90 -3.06 -2.48
N GLY A 414 2.05 -4.04 -1.59
CA GLY A 414 1.02 -4.97 -1.14
C GLY A 414 0.31 -4.54 0.15
N SER A 415 0.11 -5.49 1.05
CA SER A 415 -0.64 -5.30 2.30
C SER A 415 -0.28 -4.01 3.05
N GLN A 416 -1.29 -3.36 3.63
CA GLN A 416 -1.08 -2.24 4.54
C GLN A 416 -0.38 -2.65 5.86
N TYR A 417 -0.51 -3.91 6.26
CA TYR A 417 0.14 -4.43 7.45
C TYR A 417 1.57 -4.87 7.17
N GLU A 418 2.43 -4.72 8.17
CA GLU A 418 3.76 -5.32 8.12
C GLU A 418 3.67 -6.85 8.18
N PRO A 419 4.63 -7.57 7.59
CA PRO A 419 4.78 -9.01 7.84
C PRO A 419 4.84 -9.32 9.34
N ASN A 420 4.55 -10.55 9.71
CA ASN A 420 4.35 -11.00 11.09
C ASN A 420 3.18 -10.30 11.80
N THR A 421 2.10 -10.03 11.04
CA THR A 421 0.90 -9.37 11.56
C THR A 421 -0.36 -10.15 11.21
N SER A 422 -1.28 -10.23 12.17
CA SER A 422 -2.67 -10.66 11.98
C SER A 422 -3.60 -9.52 12.37
N ALA A 423 -4.68 -9.30 11.61
CA ALA A 423 -5.64 -8.25 11.91
C ALA A 423 -7.08 -8.66 11.61
N VAL A 424 -8.00 -8.12 12.38
CA VAL A 424 -9.44 -8.10 12.08
C VAL A 424 -9.84 -6.66 11.86
N GLU A 425 -10.58 -6.41 10.79
CA GLU A 425 -11.01 -5.08 10.39
C GLU A 425 -12.53 -5.01 10.26
N PHE A 426 -13.06 -3.85 10.52
CA PHE A 426 -14.47 -3.52 10.35
C PHE A 426 -14.61 -2.18 9.66
N SER A 427 -15.53 -2.06 8.72
CA SER A 427 -15.93 -0.78 8.11
C SER A 427 -17.42 -0.71 7.91
N LEU A 428 -17.98 0.49 8.12
CA LEU A 428 -19.39 0.79 7.92
C LEU A 428 -19.52 2.15 7.22
N ASP A 429 -19.94 2.14 5.97
CA ASP A 429 -20.25 3.34 5.21
C ASP A 429 -21.75 3.63 5.30
N VAL A 430 -22.11 4.83 5.73
CA VAL A 430 -23.50 5.25 5.87
C VAL A 430 -23.74 6.62 5.22
N ARG A 431 -24.93 6.78 4.66
CA ARG A 431 -25.43 8.04 4.12
C ARG A 431 -26.82 8.34 4.70
N PRO A 432 -26.90 8.91 5.91
CA PRO A 432 -28.17 9.20 6.57
C PRO A 432 -29.05 10.17 5.76
N VAL A 433 -28.43 11.09 5.04
CA VAL A 433 -29.06 12.03 4.10
C VAL A 433 -28.17 12.19 2.87
N ASN A 434 -28.75 12.56 1.71
CA ASN A 434 -28.03 12.62 0.43
C ASN A 434 -26.74 13.46 0.44
N ARG A 435 -26.59 14.39 1.37
CA ARG A 435 -25.44 15.29 1.49
C ARG A 435 -24.42 14.88 2.56
N LEU A 436 -24.70 13.88 3.37
CA LEU A 436 -23.83 13.45 4.47
C LEU A 436 -23.40 12.01 4.25
N LYS A 437 -22.11 11.82 4.02
CA LYS A 437 -21.45 10.51 4.00
C LYS A 437 -20.65 10.35 5.27
N MET A 438 -20.69 9.19 5.86
CA MET A 438 -19.89 8.85 7.04
C MET A 438 -19.32 7.45 6.87
N ASN A 439 -18.07 7.30 7.28
CA ASN A 439 -17.41 6.01 7.43
C ASN A 439 -17.07 5.80 8.91
N LEU A 440 -17.47 4.68 9.46
CA LEU A 440 -16.99 4.18 10.74
C LEU A 440 -16.07 3.00 10.47
N HIS A 441 -14.92 2.98 11.11
CA HIS A 441 -13.95 1.91 10.92
C HIS A 441 -13.29 1.53 12.23
N GLY A 442 -12.80 0.32 12.28
CA GLY A 442 -12.05 -0.18 13.41
C GLY A 442 -11.21 -1.39 13.05
N SER A 443 -10.15 -1.61 13.80
CA SER A 443 -9.30 -2.78 13.64
C SER A 443 -8.68 -3.21 14.96
N VAL A 444 -8.38 -4.50 15.02
CA VAL A 444 -7.50 -5.08 16.03
C VAL A 444 -6.39 -5.80 15.28
N ALA A 445 -5.16 -5.31 15.39
CA ALA A 445 -3.99 -5.90 14.77
C ALA A 445 -3.01 -6.39 15.83
N VAL A 446 -2.39 -7.53 15.56
CA VAL A 446 -1.39 -8.16 16.43
C VAL A 446 -0.13 -8.37 15.62
N HIS A 447 1.02 -7.89 16.13
CA HIS A 447 2.33 -8.00 15.49
C HIS A 447 3.36 -8.58 16.45
N GLY A 448 4.21 -9.49 15.98
CA GLY A 448 5.23 -10.14 16.77
C GLY A 448 6.65 -9.71 16.41
N ASN A 449 7.65 -10.19 17.16
CA ASN A 449 9.06 -10.00 16.86
C ASN A 449 9.78 -11.36 16.75
N ILE A 450 10.24 -11.70 15.58
CA ILE A 450 10.91 -12.98 15.29
C ILE A 450 12.19 -13.15 16.12
N SER A 451 12.83 -12.06 16.54
CA SER A 451 14.02 -12.13 17.39
C SER A 451 13.76 -12.81 18.75
N GLU A 452 12.50 -12.88 19.22
CA GLU A 452 12.15 -13.69 20.40
C GLU A 452 12.30 -15.20 20.16
N SER A 453 12.24 -15.65 18.93
CA SER A 453 12.36 -17.07 18.55
C SER A 453 13.82 -17.53 18.36
N LEU A 454 14.79 -16.60 18.42
CA LEU A 454 16.21 -16.91 18.28
C LEU A 454 16.72 -17.74 19.48
N THR A 455 17.51 -18.76 19.18
CA THR A 455 18.34 -19.44 20.19
C THR A 455 19.44 -18.50 20.70
N ASP A 456 20.10 -18.89 21.79
CA ASP A 456 21.22 -18.08 22.32
C ASP A 456 22.39 -18.05 21.33
N GLU A 457 22.64 -19.14 20.60
CA GLU A 457 23.67 -19.23 19.57
C GLU A 457 23.38 -18.28 18.40
N GLU A 458 22.16 -18.27 17.91
CA GLU A 458 21.72 -17.38 16.82
C GLU A 458 21.81 -15.91 17.25
N ALA A 459 21.37 -15.58 18.46
CA ALA A 459 21.45 -14.23 19.00
C ALA A 459 22.91 -13.75 19.13
N ILE A 460 23.83 -14.65 19.50
CA ILE A 460 25.27 -14.37 19.58
C ILE A 460 25.83 -14.08 18.19
N GLU A 461 25.51 -14.89 17.19
CA GLU A 461 25.95 -14.65 15.81
C GLU A 461 25.40 -13.33 15.27
N TYR A 462 24.16 -12.98 15.62
CA TYR A 462 23.58 -11.69 15.30
C TYR A 462 24.37 -10.53 15.93
N LEU A 463 24.68 -10.60 17.21
CA LEU A 463 25.47 -9.59 17.92
C LEU A 463 26.88 -9.42 17.35
N LYS A 464 27.53 -10.51 16.89
CA LYS A 464 28.84 -10.47 16.25
C LYS A 464 28.80 -9.81 14.88
N SER A 465 27.66 -9.78 14.22
CA SER A 465 27.51 -9.11 12.94
C SER A 465 27.59 -7.59 13.13
N LYS A 466 28.31 -6.92 12.24
CA LYS A 466 28.40 -5.45 12.23
C LYS A 466 27.09 -4.80 11.77
N TYR A 467 26.29 -5.51 11.02
CA TYR A 467 25.14 -4.96 10.32
C TYR A 467 23.84 -5.71 10.58
N GLY A 468 23.78 -6.54 11.60
CA GLY A 468 22.54 -7.25 11.97
C GLY A 468 21.96 -8.06 10.81
N THR A 469 22.38 -9.31 10.64
CA THR A 469 22.10 -10.03 9.40
C THR A 469 20.99 -11.05 9.48
N TYR A 470 20.35 -11.23 10.67
CA TYR A 470 19.46 -12.36 10.84
C TYR A 470 18.01 -11.95 11.11
N ALA A 471 17.49 -12.25 12.25
CA ALA A 471 16.09 -12.05 12.55
C ALA A 471 15.84 -10.68 13.16
N THR A 472 14.79 -10.05 12.71
CA THR A 472 14.23 -8.82 13.24
C THR A 472 12.81 -9.09 13.72
N ASP A 473 11.91 -8.12 13.68
CA ASP A 473 10.49 -8.35 13.95
C ASP A 473 9.77 -9.16 12.85
N GLY A 474 10.39 -9.35 11.71
CA GLY A 474 9.83 -10.03 10.53
C GLY A 474 9.27 -9.08 9.48
N SER A 475 9.38 -7.76 9.68
CA SER A 475 8.88 -6.75 8.74
C SER A 475 9.76 -6.57 7.51
N VAL A 476 9.23 -5.84 6.52
CA VAL A 476 9.94 -5.56 5.25
C VAL A 476 11.11 -4.60 5.43
N TYR A 477 11.03 -3.71 6.40
CA TYR A 477 11.97 -2.58 6.53
C TYR A 477 13.16 -2.84 7.41
N GLN A 478 13.04 -3.81 8.30
CA GLN A 478 14.15 -4.10 9.20
C GLN A 478 14.97 -5.22 8.60
N HIS A 479 16.25 -5.01 8.46
CA HIS A 479 17.34 -5.91 8.08
C HIS A 479 16.91 -7.35 7.88
N SER A 480 15.97 -7.52 7.00
CA SER A 480 15.50 -8.82 6.70
C SER A 480 16.62 -9.53 5.98
N MET A 481 17.11 -10.57 6.57
CA MET A 481 17.37 -11.64 5.69
C MET A 481 18.77 -11.87 5.27
N PHE A 482 19.33 -12.71 6.00
CA PHE A 482 20.22 -13.61 5.36
C PHE A 482 19.78 -15.02 5.56
N SER A 483 19.36 -15.65 4.52
CA SER A 483 19.53 -17.06 4.41
C SER A 483 21.04 -17.33 4.48
N ASN A 484 21.49 -18.06 5.49
CA ASN A 484 22.87 -18.51 5.61
C ASN A 484 23.34 -19.40 4.47
N SER A 485 22.54 -19.64 3.46
CA SER A 485 22.94 -20.37 2.27
C SER A 485 24.14 -19.74 1.55
N TYR A 486 24.44 -18.47 1.85
CA TYR A 486 25.56 -17.76 1.26
C TYR A 486 26.62 -17.28 2.26
N GLY A 487 26.39 -17.42 3.57
CA GLY A 487 27.39 -17.07 4.57
C GLY A 487 28.50 -18.11 4.66
N ASN A 488 29.73 -17.66 4.83
CA ASN A 488 30.92 -18.47 5.04
C ASN A 488 30.87 -19.41 6.27
N LEU A 489 29.72 -19.65 6.85
CA LEU A 489 29.57 -20.49 8.04
C LEU A 489 29.53 -21.99 7.75
N GLY A 490 29.59 -22.42 6.50
CA GLY A 490 29.84 -23.82 6.09
C GLY A 490 28.93 -24.89 6.68
N LYS A 491 27.88 -24.48 7.38
CA LYS A 491 26.84 -25.34 7.96
C LYS A 491 25.48 -24.71 7.67
N HIS A 492 24.55 -25.52 7.25
CA HIS A 492 23.14 -25.17 7.30
C HIS A 492 22.75 -25.00 8.78
N VAL A 493 22.81 -23.78 9.27
CA VAL A 493 22.26 -23.45 10.58
C VAL A 493 20.77 -23.32 10.39
N ASP A 494 20.02 -24.15 11.12
CA ASP A 494 18.58 -24.01 11.19
C ASP A 494 18.28 -22.74 11.98
N THR A 495 17.83 -21.70 11.28
CA THR A 495 17.63 -20.37 11.85
C THR A 495 16.14 -20.08 12.00
N ALA A 496 15.79 -19.12 12.85
CA ALA A 496 14.41 -18.62 12.99
C ALA A 496 13.77 -18.23 11.65
N TRP A 497 14.58 -17.88 10.65
CA TRP A 497 14.18 -17.65 9.27
C TRP A 497 13.61 -18.88 8.55
N ASN A 498 14.08 -20.06 8.87
CA ASN A 498 13.65 -21.31 8.22
C ASN A 498 12.33 -21.85 8.78
N HIS A 499 11.82 -21.23 9.83
CA HIS A 499 10.57 -21.61 10.49
C HIS A 499 9.50 -20.54 10.33
N LEU A 500 8.25 -20.94 10.35
CA LEU A 500 7.13 -20.01 10.22
C LEU A 500 7.10 -18.97 11.33
N ASN A 501 7.30 -19.36 12.58
CA ASN A 501 7.36 -18.48 13.76
C ASN A 501 6.25 -17.40 13.84
N PHE A 502 5.06 -17.70 13.29
CA PHE A 502 3.98 -16.75 13.17
C PHE A 502 3.10 -16.73 14.42
N MET A 503 2.96 -15.57 15.06
CA MET A 503 2.12 -15.35 16.26
C MET A 503 2.43 -16.26 17.46
N ASN A 504 3.61 -16.85 17.53
CA ASN A 504 4.04 -17.71 18.65
C ASN A 504 5.00 -17.02 19.62
N GLN A 505 5.26 -15.72 19.42
CA GLN A 505 6.10 -14.90 20.29
C GLN A 505 5.42 -14.62 21.63
N SER A 506 6.23 -14.47 22.69
CA SER A 506 5.73 -14.21 24.05
C SER A 506 5.19 -12.80 24.24
N HIS A 507 5.74 -11.84 23.51
CA HIS A 507 5.33 -10.44 23.53
C HIS A 507 4.80 -10.03 22.18
N LEU A 508 3.50 -9.78 22.11
CA LEU A 508 2.83 -9.31 20.92
C LEU A 508 2.41 -7.86 21.11
N MET A 509 2.69 -7.02 20.10
CA MET A 509 2.14 -5.68 20.03
C MET A 509 0.70 -5.77 19.55
N THR A 510 -0.24 -5.32 20.36
CA THR A 510 -1.65 -5.28 19.99
C THR A 510 -2.09 -3.85 19.76
N THR A 511 -2.51 -3.53 18.54
CA THR A 511 -3.04 -2.22 18.16
C THR A 511 -4.55 -2.32 17.98
N ILE A 512 -5.29 -1.55 18.78
CA ILE A 512 -6.75 -1.41 18.66
C ILE A 512 -7.02 -0.01 18.13
N LYS A 513 -7.69 0.06 16.99
CA LYS A 513 -8.04 1.31 16.33
C LYS A 513 -9.55 1.40 16.14
N PHE A 514 -10.10 2.58 16.38
CA PHE A 514 -11.48 2.91 16.06
C PHE A 514 -11.55 4.35 15.59
N GLY A 515 -12.33 4.61 14.54
CA GLY A 515 -12.45 5.95 14.00
C GLY A 515 -13.73 6.19 13.23
N THR A 516 -13.94 7.45 12.91
CA THR A 516 -15.03 7.90 12.05
C THR A 516 -14.54 9.06 11.18
N GLN A 517 -14.99 9.05 9.95
CA GLN A 517 -14.81 10.15 9.01
C GLN A 517 -16.16 10.56 8.44
N ALA A 518 -16.36 11.83 8.22
CA ALA A 518 -17.59 12.37 7.67
C ALA A 518 -17.28 13.42 6.59
N GLU A 519 -18.08 13.42 5.54
CA GLU A 519 -18.07 14.46 4.51
C GLU A 519 -19.51 14.97 4.31
N TYR A 520 -19.67 16.29 4.46
CA TYR A 520 -20.93 16.99 4.25
C TYR A 520 -20.84 17.88 3.02
N LEU A 521 -21.64 17.59 2.00
CA LEU A 521 -21.73 18.35 0.78
C LEU A 521 -22.55 19.63 1.02
N ILE A 522 -21.86 20.76 1.19
CA ILE A 522 -22.49 22.06 1.43
C ILE A 522 -23.21 22.54 0.17
N PHE A 523 -22.53 22.42 -0.97
CA PHE A 523 -23.00 22.96 -2.24
C PHE A 523 -22.48 22.13 -3.42
N GLN A 524 -23.32 21.96 -4.44
CA GLN A 524 -22.97 21.30 -5.70
C GLN A 524 -23.73 21.95 -6.86
N LYS A 525 -23.05 22.14 -7.99
CA LYS A 525 -23.63 22.52 -9.29
C LYS A 525 -23.64 21.32 -10.23
N ASN A 526 -24.52 21.37 -11.23
CA ASN A 526 -24.64 20.35 -12.28
C ASN A 526 -23.39 20.22 -13.17
N ASN A 527 -22.44 21.14 -13.09
CA ASN A 527 -21.18 21.09 -13.81
C ASN A 527 -20.03 20.41 -13.02
N GLY A 528 -20.34 19.71 -11.92
CA GLY A 528 -19.37 19.04 -11.07
C GLY A 528 -18.67 19.92 -10.02
N SER A 529 -18.86 21.25 -10.06
CA SER A 529 -18.31 22.14 -9.04
C SER A 529 -18.99 21.90 -7.70
N ASN A 530 -18.23 21.78 -6.62
CA ASN A 530 -18.77 21.51 -5.29
C ASN A 530 -17.94 22.13 -4.16
N VAL A 531 -18.56 22.19 -2.99
CA VAL A 531 -17.90 22.53 -1.72
C VAL A 531 -18.34 21.51 -0.69
N SER A 532 -17.39 20.85 -0.04
CA SER A 532 -17.67 19.93 1.05
C SER A 532 -16.86 20.26 2.32
N LEU A 533 -17.45 19.94 3.45
CA LEU A 533 -16.80 19.96 4.76
C LEU A 533 -16.45 18.53 5.11
N LYS A 534 -15.21 18.30 5.52
CA LYS A 534 -14.69 17.00 5.94
C LYS A 534 -14.30 17.07 7.41
N GLY A 535 -14.45 15.96 8.12
CA GLY A 535 -13.98 15.84 9.49
C GLY A 535 -13.82 14.39 9.89
N GLY A 536 -12.92 14.15 10.83
CA GLY A 536 -12.63 12.82 11.30
C GLY A 536 -12.12 12.80 12.74
N PHE A 537 -12.27 11.66 13.33
CA PHE A 537 -11.77 11.34 14.65
C PHE A 537 -11.29 9.89 14.67
N ASP A 538 -10.07 9.65 15.14
CA ASP A 538 -9.51 8.33 15.32
C ASP A 538 -8.90 8.20 16.71
N ILE A 539 -9.08 7.06 17.34
CA ILE A 539 -8.40 6.66 18.54
C ILE A 539 -7.67 5.34 18.29
N GLU A 540 -6.43 5.28 18.75
CA GLU A 540 -5.56 4.12 18.62
C GLU A 540 -4.94 3.81 19.98
N TYR A 541 -5.11 2.59 20.45
CA TYR A 541 -4.43 2.09 21.63
C TYR A 541 -3.47 0.98 21.23
N ILE A 542 -2.21 1.09 21.65
CA ILE A 542 -1.15 0.15 21.35
C ILE A 542 -0.62 -0.42 22.67
N HIS A 543 -0.84 -1.70 22.88
CA HIS A 543 -0.23 -2.49 23.95
C HIS A 543 1.12 -3.03 23.48
N ASN A 544 2.13 -3.01 24.34
CA ASN A 544 3.49 -3.42 24.01
C ASN A 544 4.09 -2.66 22.81
N TYR A 545 3.84 -1.36 22.70
CA TYR A 545 4.51 -0.53 21.71
C TYR A 545 6.03 -0.65 21.85
N GLY A 546 6.72 -0.87 20.72
CA GLY A 546 8.15 -1.13 20.67
C GLY A 546 8.53 -2.61 20.45
N VAL A 547 7.55 -3.52 20.35
CA VAL A 547 7.82 -4.92 19.98
C VAL A 547 8.58 -5.01 18.66
N GLY A 548 8.26 -4.18 17.65
CA GLY A 548 8.97 -4.13 16.37
C GLY A 548 10.40 -3.56 16.44
N ASN A 549 10.86 -3.07 17.60
CA ASN A 549 12.21 -2.56 17.74
C ASN A 549 13.24 -3.70 17.72
N GLU A 550 14.44 -3.37 17.25
CA GLU A 550 15.56 -4.30 17.23
C GLU A 550 15.88 -4.81 18.66
N MET A 551 15.90 -6.12 18.82
CA MET A 551 16.21 -6.77 20.11
C MET A 551 17.72 -6.96 20.28
N PHE A 552 18.40 -7.39 19.23
CA PHE A 552 19.83 -7.62 19.22
C PHE A 552 20.51 -6.70 18.21
N PRO A 553 21.19 -5.64 18.63
CA PRO A 553 21.93 -4.77 17.71
C PRO A 553 23.17 -5.50 17.17
N GLY A 554 23.42 -5.39 15.88
CA GLY A 554 24.68 -5.84 15.29
C GLY A 554 25.82 -4.93 15.70
N ILE A 555 26.62 -5.35 16.69
CA ILE A 555 27.70 -4.53 17.28
C ILE A 555 29.09 -4.85 16.72
N GLY A 556 29.18 -5.86 15.84
CA GLY A 556 30.45 -6.31 15.28
C GLY A 556 31.34 -7.05 16.28
N LEU A 557 32.38 -7.72 15.77
CA LEU A 557 33.27 -8.55 16.59
C LEU A 557 34.00 -7.75 17.68
N GLU A 558 34.39 -6.50 17.40
CA GLU A 558 35.09 -5.64 18.37
C GLU A 558 34.14 -5.24 19.52
N GLY A 559 32.96 -4.69 19.17
CA GLY A 559 31.96 -4.34 20.17
C GLY A 559 31.47 -5.54 20.97
N TYR A 560 31.32 -6.71 20.31
CA TYR A 560 30.98 -7.96 20.98
C TYR A 560 32.04 -8.37 22.03
N GLY A 561 33.33 -8.27 21.69
CA GLY A 561 34.42 -8.56 22.62
C GLY A 561 34.41 -7.69 23.86
N GLU A 562 34.05 -6.40 23.73
CA GLU A 562 33.91 -5.50 24.87
C GLU A 562 32.68 -5.83 25.72
N GLU A 563 31.53 -6.05 25.09
CA GLU A 563 30.27 -6.29 25.78
C GLU A 563 30.24 -7.64 26.52
N ILE A 564 30.84 -8.71 25.93
CA ILE A 564 30.94 -10.00 26.62
C ILE A 564 31.87 -9.91 27.83
N THR A 565 32.94 -9.11 27.76
CA THR A 565 33.83 -8.88 28.90
C THR A 565 33.09 -8.21 30.05
N LYS A 566 32.18 -7.27 29.77
CA LYS A 566 31.31 -6.61 30.76
C LYS A 566 30.23 -7.54 31.31
N ALA A 567 29.63 -8.36 30.46
CA ALA A 567 28.55 -9.27 30.82
C ALA A 567 29.04 -10.53 31.56
N GLY A 568 30.29 -10.95 31.36
CA GLY A 568 30.90 -12.11 31.98
C GLY A 568 30.63 -13.45 31.30
N SER A 569 29.62 -13.54 30.42
CA SER A 569 29.34 -14.73 29.61
C SER A 569 28.43 -14.39 28.41
N GLU A 570 28.46 -15.23 27.35
CA GLU A 570 27.59 -15.11 26.19
C GLU A 570 26.11 -15.15 26.58
N LYS A 571 25.71 -16.09 27.43
CA LYS A 571 24.34 -16.18 27.91
C LYS A 571 23.90 -14.93 28.68
N ALA A 572 24.74 -14.40 29.54
CA ALA A 572 24.43 -13.18 30.30
C ALA A 572 24.29 -11.96 29.36
N LEU A 573 25.08 -11.90 28.26
CA LEU A 573 24.97 -10.86 27.27
C LEU A 573 23.64 -10.95 26.50
N VAL A 574 23.24 -12.12 26.05
CA VAL A 574 21.95 -12.34 25.36
C VAL A 574 20.79 -11.98 26.30
N GLU A 575 20.81 -12.44 27.54
CA GLU A 575 19.77 -12.11 28.53
C GLU A 575 19.70 -10.62 28.84
N LYS A 576 20.85 -9.90 28.84
CA LYS A 576 20.90 -8.45 28.99
C LYS A 576 20.10 -7.76 27.87
N TYR A 577 20.36 -8.09 26.60
CA TYR A 577 19.67 -7.45 25.46
C TYR A 577 18.19 -7.81 25.41
N ARG A 578 17.82 -9.08 25.69
CA ARG A 578 16.41 -9.47 25.82
C ARG A 578 15.69 -8.68 26.91
N LYS A 579 16.36 -8.46 28.04
CA LYS A 579 15.79 -7.65 29.14
C LYS A 579 15.68 -6.17 28.77
N GLU A 580 16.72 -5.58 28.18
CA GLU A 580 16.71 -4.18 27.74
C GLU A 580 15.60 -3.92 26.73
N TRP A 581 15.41 -4.82 25.76
CA TRP A 581 14.32 -4.74 24.81
C TRP A 581 12.95 -4.83 25.52
N LYS A 582 12.77 -5.78 26.42
CA LYS A 582 11.54 -5.93 27.19
C LYS A 582 11.22 -4.70 28.05
N ASP A 583 12.23 -4.11 28.69
CA ASP A 583 12.09 -2.95 29.53
C ASP A 583 11.74 -1.67 28.71
N GLN A 584 11.93 -1.68 27.40
CA GLN A 584 11.53 -0.60 26.50
C GLN A 584 10.04 -0.66 26.10
N LEU A 585 9.38 -1.81 26.24
CA LEU A 585 7.97 -1.93 25.87
C LEU A 585 7.10 -1.01 26.73
N CYS A 586 6.16 -0.34 26.06
CA CYS A 586 5.24 0.58 26.73
C CYS A 586 3.83 0.48 26.14
N ASN A 587 2.88 1.15 26.77
CA ASN A 587 1.56 1.34 26.18
C ASN A 587 1.46 2.74 25.59
N LYS A 588 0.87 2.85 24.41
CA LYS A 588 0.72 4.12 23.72
C LYS A 588 -0.75 4.34 23.36
N THR A 589 -1.21 5.56 23.51
CA THR A 589 -2.54 5.99 23.07
C THR A 589 -2.38 7.19 22.17
N ASN A 590 -2.92 7.11 20.96
CA ASN A 590 -2.98 8.21 20.01
C ASN A 590 -4.45 8.60 19.81
N VAL A 591 -4.72 9.90 19.78
CA VAL A 591 -6.02 10.45 19.41
C VAL A 591 -5.80 11.46 18.30
N TYR A 592 -6.49 11.26 17.20
CA TYR A 592 -6.42 12.12 16.02
C TYR A 592 -7.76 12.81 15.83
N PHE A 593 -7.71 14.08 15.52
CA PHE A 593 -8.87 14.86 15.12
C PHE A 593 -8.50 15.72 13.92
N ASN A 594 -9.34 15.70 12.90
CA ASN A 594 -9.14 16.52 11.72
C ASN A 594 -10.43 17.19 11.27
N ILE A 595 -10.29 18.36 10.65
CA ILE A 595 -11.36 19.10 10.00
C ILE A 595 -10.81 19.78 8.75
N GLY A 596 -11.56 19.74 7.66
CA GLY A 596 -11.12 20.30 6.40
C GLY A 596 -12.26 20.75 5.52
N VAL A 597 -11.92 21.54 4.52
CA VAL A 597 -12.83 22.00 3.46
C VAL A 597 -12.23 21.62 2.12
N SER A 598 -13.04 21.01 1.28
CA SER A 598 -12.72 20.72 -0.12
C SER A 598 -13.55 21.62 -1.03
N ILE A 599 -12.91 22.32 -1.94
CA ILE A 599 -13.53 23.19 -2.92
C ILE A 599 -13.12 22.72 -4.30
N ARG A 600 -14.06 22.51 -5.20
CA ARG A 600 -13.86 22.23 -6.63
C ARG A 600 -14.62 23.22 -7.49
N TYR A 601 -13.95 23.82 -8.45
CA TYR A 601 -14.57 24.82 -9.31
C TYR A 601 -14.22 24.63 -10.78
#